data_f9b741264a84074b5fa3ccfb9e2f0b44
#
_entry.id   f9b741264a84074b5fa3ccfb9e2f0b44
#
_cell.length_a   1.000
_cell.length_b   1.000
_cell.length_c   1.000
_cell.angle_alpha   90.00
_cell.angle_beta   90.00
_cell.angle_gamma   90.00
#
_symmetry.space_group_name_H-M   'P 1'
#
loop_
_entity.id
_entity.type
_entity.pdbx_description
1 polymer ?
#
loop_
_entity_poly.entity_id
_entity_poly.type
_entity_poly.pdbx_seq_one_letter_code
_entity_poly.pdbx_strand_id
1 'polypeptide(L)'
;MSSEDAERPDPAGGLGGEDLDHENAAQDVVAVDTDDTPSGTVNRLDAHTGDGIRHPAFTCLVFDTDGRILLAQRAPTKRLWDGHWDGTVASHPVEGQSQEEATAIRLEEELGITPAQYDDLRVTDRFEYKRYYPNEGVEWEVCAVLKVTLEETTLDPD
;
A
#
# COMPACT_ATOMS: atom_id res chain seq x y z
N MET A 1 -21.40 -18.22 29.17
CA MET A 1 -20.96 -18.37 27.77
C MET A 1 -19.71 -17.53 27.63
N SER A 2 -18.58 -18.22 27.65
CA SER A 2 -17.25 -17.62 27.64
C SER A 2 -16.94 -17.14 26.20
N SER A 3 -16.73 -15.84 26.05
CA SER A 3 -16.09 -15.28 24.86
C SER A 3 -14.62 -15.71 24.90
N GLU A 4 -14.25 -16.61 24.01
CA GLU A 4 -12.85 -16.86 23.72
C GLU A 4 -12.30 -15.64 23.02
N ASP A 5 -11.65 -14.78 23.80
CA ASP A 5 -10.69 -13.82 23.28
C ASP A 5 -9.59 -14.63 22.59
N ALA A 6 -9.61 -14.65 21.27
CA ALA A 6 -8.50 -15.15 20.48
C ALA A 6 -7.32 -14.24 20.77
N GLU A 7 -6.47 -14.69 21.67
CA GLU A 7 -5.20 -14.10 22.03
C GLU A 7 -4.36 -14.01 20.75
N ARG A 8 -4.24 -12.82 20.21
CA ARG A 8 -3.31 -12.52 19.13
C ARG A 8 -1.91 -12.87 19.61
N PRO A 9 -1.11 -13.60 18.83
CA PRO A 9 0.28 -13.79 19.21
C PRO A 9 0.94 -12.42 19.31
N ASP A 10 1.58 -12.19 20.45
CA ASP A 10 2.40 -11.02 20.73
C ASP A 10 3.47 -10.92 19.63
N PRO A 11 3.55 -9.85 18.85
CA PRO A 11 4.63 -9.68 17.88
C PRO A 11 5.91 -9.32 18.65
N ALA A 12 6.53 -10.33 19.24
CA ALA A 12 7.88 -10.24 19.79
C ALA A 12 8.89 -10.23 18.64
N GLY A 13 8.89 -9.16 17.89
CA GLY A 13 9.88 -8.84 16.89
C GLY A 13 10.16 -7.37 16.96
N GLY A 14 11.17 -6.99 17.72
CA GLY A 14 11.69 -5.63 17.67
C GLY A 14 12.00 -5.26 16.21
N LEU A 15 12.16 -3.96 15.92
CA LEU A 15 12.54 -3.40 14.62
C LEU A 15 13.55 -4.33 13.92
N GLY A 16 13.05 -5.38 13.28
CA GLY A 16 13.86 -6.40 12.64
C GLY A 16 14.57 -5.77 11.45
N GLY A 17 15.91 -5.92 11.42
CA GLY A 17 16.76 -5.37 10.38
C GLY A 17 16.37 -5.75 8.95
N GLU A 18 15.43 -6.66 8.77
CA GLU A 18 14.97 -7.14 7.46
C GLU A 18 14.14 -6.11 6.69
N ASP A 19 13.37 -5.25 7.37
CA ASP A 19 12.63 -4.17 6.69
C ASP A 19 13.53 -2.98 6.34
N LEU A 20 14.68 -2.85 6.98
CA LEU A 20 15.66 -1.81 6.66
C LEU A 20 16.45 -2.12 5.38
N ASP A 21 16.58 -3.40 5.04
CA ASP A 21 17.26 -3.88 3.83
C ASP A 21 16.30 -3.99 2.62
N HIS A 22 15.00 -3.77 2.80
CA HIS A 22 14.06 -3.79 1.70
C HIS A 22 14.23 -2.53 0.85
N GLU A 23 14.31 -2.68 -0.48
CA GLU A 23 14.49 -1.56 -1.43
C GLU A 23 13.52 -0.39 -1.17
N ASN A 24 12.32 -0.69 -0.72
CA ASN A 24 11.31 0.31 -0.41
C ASN A 24 11.50 1.00 0.95
N ALA A 25 12.30 0.45 1.87
CA ALA A 25 12.53 1.07 3.18
C ALA A 25 13.40 2.34 3.08
N ALA A 26 14.29 2.39 2.07
CA ALA A 26 15.12 3.55 1.77
C ALA A 26 14.43 4.58 0.88
N GLN A 27 13.20 4.31 0.42
CA GLN A 27 12.45 5.21 -0.45
C GLN A 27 11.90 6.39 0.36
N ASP A 28 11.98 7.58 -0.21
CA ASP A 28 11.32 8.76 0.34
C ASP A 28 9.85 8.81 -0.08
N VAL A 29 9.02 9.27 0.83
CA VAL A 29 7.61 9.59 0.57
C VAL A 29 7.39 11.09 0.64
N VAL A 30 6.40 11.58 -0.07
CA VAL A 30 6.03 13.00 -0.06
C VAL A 30 5.22 13.29 1.20
N ALA A 31 5.70 14.18 2.05
CA ALA A 31 4.90 14.69 3.16
C ALA A 31 3.90 15.72 2.63
N VAL A 32 2.66 15.67 3.11
CA VAL A 32 1.61 16.61 2.73
C VAL A 32 0.95 17.23 3.96
N ASP A 33 0.54 18.47 3.83
CA ASP A 33 -0.24 19.16 4.85
C ASP A 33 -1.73 18.78 4.82
N THR A 34 -2.55 19.44 5.63
CA THR A 34 -3.98 19.17 5.73
C THR A 34 -4.77 19.49 4.45
N ASP A 35 -4.20 20.28 3.57
CA ASP A 35 -4.78 20.65 2.28
C ASP A 35 -4.23 19.81 1.11
N ASP A 36 -3.52 18.69 1.43
CA ASP A 36 -2.84 17.80 0.49
C ASP A 36 -1.74 18.48 -0.35
N THR A 37 -1.22 19.60 0.17
CA THR A 37 -0.11 20.31 -0.47
C THR A 37 1.22 19.68 -0.04
N PRO A 38 2.10 19.34 -0.98
CA PRO A 38 3.42 18.82 -0.65
C PRO A 38 4.20 19.80 0.24
N SER A 39 4.71 19.29 1.35
CA SER A 39 5.51 20.05 2.32
C SER A 39 6.98 19.64 2.38
N GLY A 40 7.35 18.62 1.62
CA GLY A 40 8.69 18.08 1.51
C GLY A 40 8.70 16.58 1.31
N THR A 41 9.87 15.98 1.38
CA THR A 41 10.05 14.53 1.36
C THR A 41 10.62 14.05 2.70
N VAL A 42 10.22 12.86 3.10
CA VAL A 42 10.71 12.21 4.30
C VAL A 42 11.00 10.75 4.00
N ASN A 43 11.96 10.17 4.71
CA ASN A 43 12.20 8.76 4.59
C ASN A 43 10.96 7.96 4.97
N ARG A 44 10.66 6.93 4.21
CA ARG A 44 9.45 6.10 4.42
C ARG A 44 9.38 5.51 5.82
N LEU A 45 10.50 5.05 6.39
CA LEU A 45 10.52 4.52 7.74
C LEU A 45 10.14 5.59 8.77
N ASP A 46 10.67 6.81 8.62
CA ASP A 46 10.35 7.93 9.51
C ASP A 46 8.88 8.33 9.41
N ALA A 47 8.32 8.29 8.21
CA ALA A 47 6.89 8.56 8.00
C ALA A 47 5.97 7.58 8.74
N HIS A 48 6.45 6.36 8.99
CA HIS A 48 5.69 5.30 9.65
C HIS A 48 6.11 5.04 11.11
N THR A 49 6.84 5.96 11.74
CA THR A 49 7.27 5.88 13.14
C THR A 49 6.74 7.04 13.98
N GLY A 50 6.75 6.88 15.30
CA GLY A 50 6.30 7.90 16.24
C GLY A 50 4.83 8.26 16.04
N ASP A 51 4.55 9.55 15.83
CA ASP A 51 3.20 10.05 15.55
C ASP A 51 2.82 9.93 14.07
N GLY A 52 3.74 9.48 13.23
CA GLY A 52 3.57 9.38 11.79
C GLY A 52 3.60 10.74 11.08
N ILE A 53 3.88 10.71 9.80
CA ILE A 53 3.82 11.88 8.92
C ILE A 53 2.76 11.62 7.86
N ARG A 54 1.87 12.56 7.69
CA ARG A 54 0.79 12.48 6.69
C ARG A 54 1.39 12.51 5.29
N HIS A 55 1.08 11.49 4.50
CA HIS A 55 1.61 11.32 3.16
C HIS A 55 0.60 10.65 2.23
N PRO A 56 0.71 10.84 0.91
CA PRO A 56 -0.15 10.19 -0.05
C PRO A 56 0.20 8.71 -0.19
N ALA A 57 -0.84 7.92 -0.35
CA ALA A 57 -0.78 6.51 -0.68
C ALA A 57 -1.79 6.18 -1.78
N PHE A 58 -1.74 4.97 -2.28
CA PHE A 58 -2.77 4.44 -3.18
C PHE A 58 -3.00 2.96 -2.94
N THR A 59 -4.21 2.54 -3.23
CA THR A 59 -4.56 1.14 -3.43
C THR A 59 -5.24 1.00 -4.79
N CYS A 60 -4.80 0.02 -5.56
CA CYS A 60 -5.40 -0.30 -6.85
C CYS A 60 -6.17 -1.60 -6.76
N LEU A 61 -7.37 -1.62 -7.31
CA LEU A 61 -8.23 -2.79 -7.43
C LEU A 61 -8.25 -3.22 -8.89
N VAL A 62 -7.70 -4.41 -9.16
CA VAL A 62 -7.68 -5.00 -10.50
C VAL A 62 -8.85 -5.95 -10.64
N PHE A 63 -9.68 -5.71 -11.64
CA PHE A 63 -10.81 -6.57 -12.00
C PHE A 63 -10.52 -7.32 -13.29
N ASP A 64 -10.97 -8.56 -13.36
CA ASP A 64 -10.98 -9.31 -14.60
C ASP A 64 -12.22 -9.00 -15.45
N THR A 65 -12.31 -9.62 -16.62
CA THR A 65 -13.46 -9.46 -17.54
C THR A 65 -14.77 -10.01 -16.99
N ASP A 66 -14.70 -10.89 -16.00
CA ASP A 66 -15.87 -11.46 -15.31
C ASP A 66 -16.31 -10.64 -14.10
N GLY A 67 -15.59 -9.54 -13.79
CA GLY A 67 -15.86 -8.68 -12.65
C GLY A 67 -15.34 -9.22 -11.32
N ARG A 68 -14.45 -10.23 -11.34
CA ARG A 68 -13.76 -10.70 -10.14
C ARG A 68 -12.60 -9.77 -9.82
N ILE A 69 -12.37 -9.57 -8.54
CA ILE A 69 -11.25 -8.75 -8.06
C ILE A 69 -10.07 -9.63 -7.68
N LEU A 70 -8.87 -9.19 -8.02
CA LEU A 70 -7.65 -9.76 -7.52
C LEU A 70 -7.28 -9.09 -6.18
N LEU A 71 -7.13 -9.88 -5.14
CA LEU A 71 -6.64 -9.43 -3.84
C LEU A 71 -5.24 -9.99 -3.58
N ALA A 72 -4.41 -9.20 -2.92
CA ALA A 72 -3.08 -9.62 -2.49
C ALA A 72 -3.08 -9.93 -0.99
N GLN A 73 -2.36 -10.97 -0.60
CA GLN A 73 -2.07 -11.22 0.81
C GLN A 73 -0.65 -10.74 1.10
N ARG A 74 -0.53 -9.85 2.07
CA ARG A 74 0.77 -9.30 2.47
C ARG A 74 1.69 -10.42 2.97
N ALA A 75 2.94 -10.37 2.55
CA ALA A 75 3.94 -11.34 2.98
C ALA A 75 4.08 -11.38 4.51
N PRO A 76 4.31 -12.56 5.10
CA PRO A 76 4.47 -12.70 6.56
C PRO A 76 5.73 -12.00 7.09
N THR A 77 6.62 -11.55 6.23
CA THR A 77 7.83 -10.79 6.55
C THR A 77 7.62 -9.27 6.60
N LYS A 78 6.42 -8.78 6.28
CA LYS A 78 6.14 -7.35 6.34
C LYS A 78 6.07 -6.86 7.78
N ARG A 79 6.69 -5.71 8.07
CA ARG A 79 6.71 -5.09 9.40
C ARG A 79 5.31 -4.71 9.91
N LEU A 80 4.47 -4.15 9.02
CA LEU A 80 3.11 -3.74 9.36
C LEU A 80 2.11 -4.61 8.61
N TRP A 81 1.06 -5.05 9.31
CA TRP A 81 -0.07 -5.78 8.73
C TRP A 81 0.32 -7.05 7.97
N ASP A 82 1.31 -7.80 8.51
CA ASP A 82 1.75 -9.08 7.96
C ASP A 82 0.59 -10.07 7.82
N GLY A 83 0.56 -10.81 6.73
CA GLY A 83 -0.48 -11.79 6.43
C GLY A 83 -1.90 -11.25 6.21
N HIS A 84 -2.12 -9.92 6.31
CA HIS A 84 -3.42 -9.31 6.04
C HIS A 84 -3.70 -9.26 4.54
N TRP A 85 -4.98 -9.36 4.18
CA TRP A 85 -5.43 -9.13 2.82
C TRP A 85 -5.51 -7.64 2.53
N ASP A 86 -5.12 -7.27 1.33
CA ASP A 86 -5.06 -5.89 0.85
C ASP A 86 -5.67 -5.79 -0.56
N GLY A 87 -5.74 -4.58 -1.10
CA GLY A 87 -6.02 -4.37 -2.52
C GLY A 87 -5.00 -5.09 -3.39
N THR A 88 -5.20 -5.08 -4.69
CA THR A 88 -4.32 -5.79 -5.61
C THR A 88 -2.88 -5.29 -5.51
N VAL A 89 -2.71 -3.97 -5.52
CA VAL A 89 -1.41 -3.29 -5.35
C VAL A 89 -1.62 -2.08 -4.47
N ALA A 90 -0.76 -1.88 -3.48
CA ALA A 90 -0.78 -0.71 -2.61
C ALA A 90 0.64 -0.19 -2.38
N SER A 91 0.83 1.12 -2.50
CA SER A 91 2.12 1.76 -2.31
C SER A 91 1.97 3.29 -2.15
N HIS A 92 3.09 3.99 -2.27
CA HIS A 92 3.20 5.43 -2.15
C HIS A 92 3.79 6.01 -3.44
N PRO A 93 3.27 7.13 -3.96
CA PRO A 93 3.97 7.86 -5.03
C PRO A 93 5.24 8.49 -4.47
N VAL A 94 6.27 8.60 -5.31
CA VAL A 94 7.47 9.39 -5.02
C VAL A 94 7.28 10.82 -5.51
N GLU A 95 8.20 11.71 -5.13
CA GLU A 95 8.15 13.11 -5.54
C GLU A 95 8.04 13.25 -7.07
N GLY A 96 7.08 14.05 -7.51
CA GLY A 96 6.82 14.31 -8.93
C GLY A 96 5.97 13.27 -9.64
N GLN A 97 5.59 12.17 -8.98
CA GLN A 97 4.67 11.17 -9.54
C GLN A 97 3.22 11.47 -9.16
N SER A 98 2.32 11.30 -10.12
CA SER A 98 0.90 11.13 -9.80
C SER A 98 0.64 9.74 -9.20
N GLN A 99 -0.52 9.58 -8.57
CA GLN A 99 -0.94 8.28 -8.05
C GLN A 99 -1.21 7.28 -9.18
N GLU A 100 -1.67 7.74 -10.33
CA GLU A 100 -1.86 6.92 -11.52
C GLU A 100 -0.52 6.42 -12.09
N GLU A 101 0.49 7.30 -12.21
CA GLU A 101 1.83 6.92 -12.67
C GLU A 101 2.49 5.92 -11.72
N ALA A 102 2.43 6.19 -10.42
CA ALA A 102 2.97 5.28 -9.41
C ALA A 102 2.25 3.91 -9.44
N THR A 103 0.93 3.90 -9.63
CA THR A 103 0.14 2.66 -9.74
C THR A 103 0.53 1.86 -10.97
N ALA A 104 0.67 2.50 -12.15
CA ALA A 104 1.05 1.82 -13.38
C ALA A 104 2.42 1.13 -13.24
N ILE A 105 3.39 1.80 -12.63
CA ILE A 105 4.71 1.23 -12.37
C ILE A 105 4.60 0.00 -11.46
N ARG A 106 3.83 0.09 -10.37
CA ARG A 106 3.72 -1.03 -9.42
C ARG A 106 2.93 -2.22 -9.98
N LEU A 107 1.93 -1.98 -10.82
CA LEU A 107 1.22 -3.05 -11.53
C LEU A 107 2.18 -3.86 -12.42
N GLU A 108 3.11 -3.18 -13.09
CA GLU A 108 4.11 -3.84 -13.93
C GLU A 108 5.18 -4.56 -13.08
N GLU A 109 5.71 -3.90 -12.04
CA GLU A 109 6.77 -4.47 -11.19
C GLU A 109 6.31 -5.68 -10.38
N GLU A 110 5.11 -5.63 -9.81
CA GLU A 110 4.62 -6.68 -8.89
C GLU A 110 3.87 -7.80 -9.60
N LEU A 111 3.19 -7.50 -10.70
CA LEU A 111 2.27 -8.44 -11.36
C LEU A 111 2.53 -8.62 -12.85
N GLY A 112 3.49 -7.89 -13.44
CA GLY A 112 3.73 -7.90 -14.87
C GLY A 112 2.58 -7.37 -15.72
N ILE A 113 1.65 -6.62 -15.10
CA ILE A 113 0.51 -6.02 -15.79
C ILE A 113 0.91 -4.68 -16.38
N THR A 114 0.99 -4.63 -17.70
CA THR A 114 1.38 -3.44 -18.45
C THR A 114 0.17 -2.61 -18.89
N PRO A 115 0.35 -1.32 -19.21
CA PRO A 115 -0.75 -0.46 -19.67
C PRO A 115 -1.49 -0.97 -20.92
N ALA A 116 -0.89 -1.87 -21.70
CA ALA A 116 -1.54 -2.47 -22.87
C ALA A 116 -2.59 -3.55 -22.49
N GLN A 117 -2.67 -3.96 -21.24
CA GLN A 117 -3.52 -5.06 -20.77
C GLN A 117 -4.75 -4.59 -20.01
N TYR A 118 -4.89 -3.28 -19.76
CA TYR A 118 -6.04 -2.74 -19.04
C TYR A 118 -6.52 -1.43 -19.61
N ASP A 119 -7.79 -1.16 -19.38
CA ASP A 119 -8.41 0.13 -19.66
C ASP A 119 -8.54 0.96 -18.38
N ASP A 120 -8.47 2.29 -18.56
CA ASP A 120 -9.06 3.29 -17.66
C ASP A 120 -8.50 3.27 -16.22
N LEU A 121 -7.16 3.27 -16.10
CA LEU A 121 -6.53 3.51 -14.81
C LEU A 121 -6.85 4.93 -14.34
N ARG A 122 -7.65 5.04 -13.28
CA ARG A 122 -8.05 6.31 -12.71
C ARG A 122 -8.31 6.23 -11.23
N VAL A 123 -8.15 7.36 -10.56
CA VAL A 123 -8.63 7.54 -9.18
C VAL A 123 -10.15 7.58 -9.19
N THR A 124 -10.76 6.68 -8.43
CA THR A 124 -12.21 6.58 -8.28
C THR A 124 -12.70 7.18 -6.97
N ASP A 125 -11.86 7.16 -5.94
CA ASP A 125 -12.19 7.69 -4.62
C ASP A 125 -10.90 8.02 -3.85
N ARG A 126 -11.05 8.70 -2.71
CA ARG A 126 -9.98 9.02 -1.76
C ARG A 126 -10.51 8.93 -0.35
N PHE A 127 -9.68 8.45 0.56
CA PHE A 127 -9.96 8.45 1.99
C PHE A 127 -8.69 8.74 2.77
N GLU A 128 -8.86 9.25 3.97
CA GLU A 128 -7.77 9.47 4.91
C GLU A 128 -7.93 8.56 6.09
N TYR A 129 -6.83 8.01 6.56
CA TYR A 129 -6.81 7.25 7.80
C TYR A 129 -5.49 7.44 8.54
N LYS A 130 -5.59 7.27 9.87
CA LYS A 130 -4.44 7.15 10.76
C LYS A 130 -4.64 5.92 11.62
N ARG A 131 -3.71 4.98 11.56
CA ARG A 131 -3.77 3.72 12.30
C ARG A 131 -2.43 3.41 12.92
N TYR A 132 -2.47 3.06 14.19
CA TYR A 132 -1.31 2.61 14.93
C TYR A 132 -1.27 1.08 14.92
N TYR A 133 -0.09 0.56 14.60
CA TYR A 133 0.24 -0.84 14.78
C TYR A 133 1.03 -0.95 16.08
N PRO A 134 0.53 -1.65 17.11
CA PRO A 134 1.09 -1.62 18.45
C PRO A 134 2.59 -1.95 18.47
N ASN A 135 3.39 -1.07 19.06
CA ASN A 135 4.85 -1.16 19.22
C ASN A 135 5.67 -1.21 17.93
N GLU A 136 5.05 -1.10 16.75
CA GLU A 136 5.73 -1.24 15.46
C GLU A 136 5.73 0.04 14.64
N GLY A 137 4.62 0.72 14.56
CA GLY A 137 4.54 1.92 13.75
C GLY A 137 3.15 2.51 13.60
N VAL A 138 3.04 3.38 12.63
CA VAL A 138 1.83 4.13 12.32
C VAL A 138 1.71 4.31 10.82
N GLU A 139 0.48 4.29 10.33
CA GLU A 139 0.14 4.72 8.97
C GLU A 139 -0.77 5.92 9.06
N TRP A 140 -0.36 7.04 8.46
CA TRP A 140 -1.16 8.25 8.33
C TRP A 140 -1.18 8.68 6.87
N GLU A 141 -2.20 8.24 6.19
CA GLU A 141 -2.24 8.28 4.73
C GLU A 141 -3.49 8.95 4.19
N VAL A 142 -3.29 9.72 3.11
CA VAL A 142 -4.34 10.11 2.18
C VAL A 142 -4.29 9.14 1.01
N CYS A 143 -5.13 8.14 1.08
CA CYS A 143 -5.11 7.01 0.14
C CYS A 143 -6.06 7.24 -1.03
N ALA A 144 -5.54 7.22 -2.25
CA ALA A 144 -6.35 7.16 -3.45
C ALA A 144 -6.76 5.71 -3.74
N VAL A 145 -8.00 5.52 -4.11
CA VAL A 145 -8.49 4.24 -4.62
C VAL A 145 -8.52 4.32 -6.14
N LEU A 146 -7.74 3.44 -6.79
CA LEU A 146 -7.71 3.32 -8.23
C LEU A 146 -8.36 2.01 -8.66
N LYS A 147 -8.84 2.00 -9.89
CA LYS A 147 -9.44 0.84 -10.50
C LYS A 147 -8.89 0.64 -11.90
N VAL A 148 -8.63 -0.61 -12.25
CA VAL A 148 -8.42 -1.06 -13.63
C VAL A 148 -9.25 -2.29 -13.91
N THR A 149 -9.62 -2.49 -15.18
CA THR A 149 -10.25 -3.72 -15.66
C THR A 149 -9.36 -4.29 -16.75
N LEU A 150 -8.99 -5.55 -16.59
CA LEU A 150 -8.19 -6.25 -17.59
C LEU A 150 -9.02 -6.51 -18.85
N GLU A 151 -8.40 -6.38 -20.02
CA GLU A 151 -9.03 -6.70 -21.30
C GLU A 151 -9.14 -8.21 -21.51
N GLU A 152 -8.17 -8.97 -20.99
CA GLU A 152 -8.15 -10.43 -21.06
C GLU A 152 -7.87 -11.02 -19.67
N THR A 153 -8.57 -12.11 -19.34
CA THR A 153 -8.36 -12.81 -18.07
C THR A 153 -7.17 -13.74 -18.17
N THR A 154 -5.98 -13.23 -17.98
CA THR A 154 -4.79 -14.05 -17.74
C THR A 154 -3.95 -13.43 -16.65
N LEU A 155 -4.44 -13.54 -15.43
CA LEU A 155 -3.58 -13.41 -14.27
C LEU A 155 -2.99 -14.78 -14.01
N ASP A 156 -1.70 -14.93 -14.22
CA ASP A 156 -0.90 -16.05 -13.77
C ASP A 156 -0.05 -15.53 -12.60
N PRO A 157 -0.57 -15.56 -11.37
CA PRO A 157 0.18 -15.16 -10.21
C PRO A 157 1.16 -16.28 -9.89
N ASP A 158 2.43 -16.05 -10.12
CA ASP A 158 3.49 -16.87 -9.56
C ASP A 158 3.55 -16.73 -8.03
#